data_7ebef7a378a234e84574e51e2a814e4b
#
_entry.id   7ebef7a378a234e84574e51e2a814e4b
#
_cell.length_a   1.000
_cell.length_b   1.000
_cell.length_c   1.000
_cell.angle_alpha   90.00
_cell.angle_beta   90.00
_cell.angle_gamma   90.00
#
_symmetry.space_group_name_H-M   'P 1'
#
loop_
_entity.id
_entity.type
_entity.pdbx_description
1 polymer ?
#
loop_
_entity_poly.entity_id
_entity_poly.type
_entity_poly.pdbx_seq_one_letter_code
_entity_poly.pdbx_strand_id
1 'polypeptide(L)'
;MNWYKAATTRAESITPERFGAMTWEEKQALAENHRISPLTQRLFFEESYEKKWKVLWALAWNPSIAPETQLMFFTEPYESKDWILANLARNSGIHPEVQLLFLTQEYPEKENTLGTLARNESLTPEVQRLFFTALYKMNYFVSTRLAMNRSLIPELQLLFFTKNKDRGFKGSVLWFLAGNPSITPEVQRLFTTEEYEEKDEALWRLVENPGFLRGNFTKEQRLQIKNAARGRMRLYILSKRLEQLAGVP
;
A
#
# COMPACT_ATOMS: atom_id res chain seq x y z
N MET A 1 -26.57 -18.57 -21.51
CA MET A 1 -27.41 -17.47 -21.01
C MET A 1 -26.51 -16.40 -20.41
N ASN A 2 -26.53 -15.18 -20.93
CA ASN A 2 -25.48 -14.17 -20.67
C ASN A 2 -25.87 -13.39 -19.38
N TRP A 3 -25.58 -13.97 -18.21
CA TRP A 3 -25.92 -13.42 -16.88
C TRP A 3 -25.23 -12.09 -16.54
N TYR A 4 -24.18 -11.70 -17.29
CA TYR A 4 -23.57 -10.36 -17.21
C TYR A 4 -24.53 -9.21 -17.50
N LYS A 5 -25.63 -9.45 -18.23
CA LYS A 5 -26.65 -8.42 -18.54
C LYS A 5 -27.69 -8.21 -17.42
N ALA A 6 -27.82 -9.12 -16.46
CA ALA A 6 -28.81 -9.00 -15.37
C ALA A 6 -28.34 -8.19 -14.15
N ALA A 7 -27.03 -7.87 -14.08
CA ALA A 7 -26.44 -7.20 -12.91
C ALA A 7 -26.50 -5.65 -12.95
N THR A 8 -27.20 -5.03 -13.91
CA THR A 8 -27.12 -3.57 -14.13
C THR A 8 -28.25 -2.74 -13.51
N THR A 9 -29.22 -3.34 -12.82
CA THR A 9 -30.35 -2.58 -12.28
C THR A 9 -30.77 -3.07 -10.89
N ARG A 10 -30.52 -2.27 -9.87
CA ARG A 10 -30.78 -2.40 -8.42
C ARG A 10 -29.76 -3.27 -7.65
N ALA A 11 -29.42 -2.80 -6.43
CA ALA A 11 -28.76 -3.64 -5.43
C ALA A 11 -29.70 -4.82 -5.11
N GLU A 12 -29.54 -5.95 -5.82
CA GLU A 12 -30.36 -7.13 -5.58
C GLU A 12 -29.95 -7.75 -4.26
N SER A 13 -30.82 -7.67 -3.27
CA SER A 13 -30.72 -8.54 -2.10
C SER A 13 -31.03 -9.97 -2.55
N ILE A 14 -30.04 -10.84 -2.48
CA ILE A 14 -30.18 -12.27 -2.74
C ILE A 14 -30.68 -12.92 -1.44
N THR A 15 -31.70 -13.79 -1.54
CA THR A 15 -32.14 -14.54 -0.37
C THR A 15 -31.14 -15.63 0.01
N PRO A 16 -31.11 -16.08 1.30
CA PRO A 16 -30.22 -17.17 1.73
C PRO A 16 -30.39 -18.45 0.90
N GLU A 17 -31.64 -18.81 0.55
CA GLU A 17 -31.95 -20.02 -0.23
C GLU A 17 -31.36 -19.93 -1.64
N ARG A 18 -31.50 -18.77 -2.30
CA ARG A 18 -30.90 -18.53 -3.62
C ARG A 18 -29.38 -18.54 -3.53
N PHE A 19 -28.80 -17.92 -2.50
CA PHE A 19 -27.35 -17.92 -2.26
C PHE A 19 -26.84 -19.35 -2.01
N GLY A 20 -27.54 -20.14 -1.19
CA GLY A 20 -27.19 -21.54 -0.92
C GLY A 20 -27.16 -22.41 -2.17
N ALA A 21 -28.06 -22.15 -3.13
CA ALA A 21 -28.13 -22.88 -4.39
C ALA A 21 -27.05 -22.50 -5.43
N MET A 22 -26.31 -21.41 -5.21
CA MET A 22 -25.26 -20.95 -6.13
C MET A 22 -23.99 -21.81 -6.03
N THR A 23 -23.30 -22.03 -7.16
CA THR A 23 -21.95 -22.59 -7.18
C THR A 23 -20.94 -21.61 -6.57
N TRP A 24 -19.74 -22.10 -6.23
CA TRP A 24 -18.72 -21.20 -5.69
C TRP A 24 -18.25 -20.16 -6.73
N GLU A 25 -18.24 -20.50 -8.04
CA GLU A 25 -17.92 -19.57 -9.14
C GLU A 25 -18.95 -18.44 -9.24
N GLU A 26 -20.23 -18.77 -9.09
CA GLU A 26 -21.31 -17.78 -9.07
C GLU A 26 -21.22 -16.88 -7.85
N LYS A 27 -20.89 -17.44 -6.67
CA LYS A 27 -20.62 -16.68 -5.45
C LYS A 27 -19.42 -15.76 -5.59
N GLN A 28 -18.34 -16.22 -6.24
CA GLN A 28 -17.18 -15.38 -6.49
C GLN A 28 -17.51 -14.21 -7.41
N ALA A 29 -18.21 -14.46 -8.51
CA ALA A 29 -18.65 -13.40 -9.41
C ALA A 29 -19.61 -12.40 -8.73
N LEU A 30 -20.44 -12.89 -7.80
CA LEU A 30 -21.29 -12.03 -6.98
C LEU A 30 -20.45 -11.18 -6.00
N ALA A 31 -19.41 -11.74 -5.38
CA ALA A 31 -18.50 -11.04 -4.48
C ALA A 31 -17.73 -9.89 -5.19
N GLU A 32 -17.42 -10.06 -6.46
CA GLU A 32 -16.79 -9.04 -7.32
C GLU A 32 -17.76 -7.93 -7.77
N ASN A 33 -19.07 -8.13 -7.61
CA ASN A 33 -20.06 -7.14 -8.00
C ASN A 33 -20.11 -5.96 -7.02
N HIS A 34 -19.79 -4.75 -7.48
CA HIS A 34 -19.78 -3.53 -6.68
C HIS A 34 -21.17 -3.05 -6.20
N ARG A 35 -22.24 -3.71 -6.61
CA ARG A 35 -23.62 -3.33 -6.29
C ARG A 35 -24.33 -4.31 -5.37
N ILE A 36 -23.63 -5.25 -4.77
CA ILE A 36 -24.23 -6.19 -3.81
C ILE A 36 -24.65 -5.46 -2.53
N SER A 37 -25.84 -5.79 -2.03
CA SER A 37 -26.35 -5.21 -0.79
C SER A 37 -25.55 -5.68 0.43
N PRO A 38 -25.45 -4.88 1.52
CA PRO A 38 -24.81 -5.32 2.76
C PRO A 38 -25.37 -6.65 3.31
N LEU A 39 -26.68 -6.88 3.17
CA LEU A 39 -27.31 -8.15 3.56
C LEU A 39 -26.76 -9.33 2.75
N THR A 40 -26.61 -9.17 1.43
CA THR A 40 -26.00 -10.20 0.58
C THR A 40 -24.53 -10.42 0.94
N GLN A 41 -23.79 -9.35 1.27
CA GLN A 41 -22.39 -9.45 1.69
C GLN A 41 -22.21 -10.30 2.94
N ARG A 42 -23.14 -10.26 3.89
CA ARG A 42 -23.09 -11.08 5.11
C ARG A 42 -23.23 -12.56 4.82
N LEU A 43 -24.04 -12.98 3.84
CA LEU A 43 -24.22 -14.38 3.48
C LEU A 43 -22.92 -15.09 3.13
N PHE A 44 -21.90 -14.37 2.61
CA PHE A 44 -20.60 -14.95 2.31
C PHE A 44 -19.87 -15.49 3.56
N PHE A 45 -20.18 -14.97 4.74
CA PHE A 45 -19.60 -15.45 6.01
C PHE A 45 -20.52 -16.47 6.71
N GLU A 46 -21.81 -16.27 6.69
CA GLU A 46 -22.81 -17.06 7.41
C GLU A 46 -22.97 -18.46 6.83
N GLU A 47 -22.88 -18.59 5.50
CA GLU A 47 -23.06 -19.86 4.80
C GLU A 47 -21.76 -20.66 4.69
N SER A 48 -21.89 -21.99 4.72
CA SER A 48 -20.79 -22.92 4.46
C SER A 48 -20.84 -23.41 3.01
N TYR A 49 -19.73 -23.29 2.27
CA TYR A 49 -19.65 -23.73 0.87
C TYR A 49 -18.21 -24.02 0.46
N GLU A 50 -18.04 -24.77 -0.63
CA GLU A 50 -16.75 -25.15 -1.18
C GLU A 50 -15.95 -23.89 -1.59
N LYS A 51 -14.64 -23.92 -1.37
CA LYS A 51 -13.70 -22.83 -1.73
C LYS A 51 -14.09 -21.44 -1.20
N LYS A 52 -14.71 -21.40 -0.02
CA LYS A 52 -15.13 -20.17 0.67
C LYS A 52 -14.01 -19.13 0.72
N TRP A 53 -12.77 -19.55 0.94
CA TRP A 53 -11.62 -18.64 0.99
C TRP A 53 -11.40 -17.86 -0.33
N LYS A 54 -11.65 -18.47 -1.51
CA LYS A 54 -11.55 -17.77 -2.81
C LYS A 54 -12.60 -16.69 -2.96
N VAL A 55 -13.81 -17.00 -2.52
CA VAL A 55 -14.93 -16.05 -2.58
C VAL A 55 -14.71 -14.90 -1.61
N LEU A 56 -14.27 -15.18 -0.38
CA LEU A 56 -13.92 -14.15 0.60
C LEU A 56 -12.71 -13.30 0.16
N TRP A 57 -11.75 -13.90 -0.53
CA TRP A 57 -10.64 -13.17 -1.15
C TRP A 57 -11.13 -12.15 -2.19
N ALA A 58 -12.08 -12.54 -3.06
CA ALA A 58 -12.71 -11.66 -4.03
C ALA A 58 -13.54 -10.56 -3.35
N LEU A 59 -14.31 -10.92 -2.31
CA LEU A 59 -15.09 -9.96 -1.52
C LEU A 59 -14.22 -8.93 -0.83
N ALA A 60 -13.08 -9.33 -0.24
CA ALA A 60 -12.12 -8.43 0.41
C ALA A 60 -11.55 -7.37 -0.55
N TRP A 61 -11.46 -7.71 -1.84
CA TRP A 61 -11.00 -6.79 -2.89
C TRP A 61 -12.08 -5.83 -3.39
N ASN A 62 -13.35 -6.08 -3.10
CA ASN A 62 -14.48 -5.27 -3.56
C ASN A 62 -14.51 -3.91 -2.85
N PRO A 63 -14.31 -2.76 -3.55
CA PRO A 63 -14.27 -1.45 -2.91
C PRO A 63 -15.62 -0.96 -2.36
N SER A 64 -16.72 -1.65 -2.72
CA SER A 64 -18.09 -1.31 -2.26
C SER A 64 -18.55 -2.16 -1.09
N ILE A 65 -17.62 -2.86 -0.42
CA ILE A 65 -17.94 -3.69 0.74
C ILE A 65 -18.33 -2.81 1.94
N ALA A 66 -19.44 -3.13 2.58
CA ALA A 66 -19.95 -2.37 3.72
C ALA A 66 -19.01 -2.47 4.94
N PRO A 67 -18.91 -1.40 5.75
CA PRO A 67 -18.05 -1.40 6.95
C PRO A 67 -18.32 -2.58 7.89
N GLU A 68 -19.57 -2.94 8.11
CA GLU A 68 -19.98 -4.05 8.96
C GLU A 68 -19.44 -5.39 8.41
N THR A 69 -19.48 -5.56 7.09
CA THR A 69 -18.94 -6.75 6.44
C THR A 69 -17.40 -6.77 6.50
N GLN A 70 -16.74 -5.61 6.40
CA GLN A 70 -15.29 -5.52 6.58
C GLN A 70 -14.86 -5.98 7.99
N LEU A 71 -15.64 -5.68 9.03
CA LEU A 71 -15.39 -6.15 10.40
C LEU A 71 -15.44 -7.67 10.51
N MET A 72 -16.30 -8.35 9.78
CA MET A 72 -16.45 -9.81 9.79
C MET A 72 -15.16 -10.53 9.36
N PHE A 73 -14.29 -9.90 8.55
CA PHE A 73 -12.98 -10.47 8.21
C PHE A 73 -12.06 -10.63 9.42
N PHE A 74 -12.27 -9.89 10.48
CA PHE A 74 -11.47 -10.04 11.72
C PHE A 74 -12.13 -11.02 12.70
N THR A 75 -13.44 -11.03 12.81
CA THR A 75 -14.19 -11.76 13.82
C THR A 75 -14.52 -13.20 13.41
N GLU A 76 -14.86 -13.43 12.13
CA GLU A 76 -15.29 -14.74 11.67
C GLU A 76 -14.10 -15.70 11.40
N PRO A 77 -14.27 -17.00 11.69
CA PRO A 77 -13.27 -18.02 11.35
C PRO A 77 -13.37 -18.42 9.86
N TYR A 78 -12.24 -18.43 9.16
CA TYR A 78 -12.13 -18.96 7.81
C TYR A 78 -10.67 -19.30 7.46
N GLU A 79 -10.48 -20.10 6.41
CA GLU A 79 -9.16 -20.49 5.92
C GLU A 79 -8.45 -19.32 5.21
N SER A 80 -7.13 -19.34 5.20
CA SER A 80 -6.28 -18.36 4.49
C SER A 80 -6.52 -16.91 4.92
N LYS A 81 -6.79 -16.70 6.21
CA LYS A 81 -7.11 -15.39 6.81
C LYS A 81 -6.03 -14.35 6.54
N ASP A 82 -4.76 -14.72 6.56
CA ASP A 82 -3.60 -13.91 6.25
C ASP A 82 -3.67 -13.28 4.85
N TRP A 83 -3.93 -14.09 3.83
CA TRP A 83 -4.05 -13.63 2.44
C TRP A 83 -5.28 -12.76 2.20
N ILE A 84 -6.38 -13.10 2.84
CA ILE A 84 -7.65 -12.36 2.71
C ILE A 84 -7.53 -11.01 3.40
N LEU A 85 -6.95 -10.94 4.61
CA LEU A 85 -6.68 -9.67 5.29
C LEU A 85 -5.67 -8.79 4.53
N ALA A 86 -4.66 -9.38 3.88
CA ALA A 86 -3.75 -8.63 3.02
C ALA A 86 -4.46 -8.00 1.81
N ASN A 87 -5.50 -8.66 1.27
CA ASN A 87 -6.35 -8.08 0.23
C ASN A 87 -7.25 -6.97 0.76
N LEU A 88 -7.87 -7.17 1.91
CA LEU A 88 -8.67 -6.13 2.57
C LEU A 88 -7.81 -4.89 2.88
N ALA A 89 -6.54 -5.08 3.29
CA ALA A 89 -5.59 -4.00 3.52
C ALA A 89 -5.26 -3.18 2.25
N ARG A 90 -5.39 -3.77 1.05
CA ARG A 90 -5.23 -3.07 -0.25
C ARG A 90 -6.50 -2.39 -0.73
N ASN A 91 -7.64 -2.72 -0.14
CA ASN A 91 -8.93 -2.23 -0.61
C ASN A 91 -9.02 -0.70 -0.48
N SER A 92 -9.33 -0.02 -1.59
CA SER A 92 -9.49 1.45 -1.61
C SER A 92 -10.73 1.94 -0.86
N GLY A 93 -11.72 1.07 -0.63
CA GLY A 93 -12.92 1.34 0.15
C GLY A 93 -12.81 0.92 1.62
N ILE A 94 -11.59 0.70 2.13
CA ILE A 94 -11.39 0.28 3.53
C ILE A 94 -11.85 1.36 4.52
N HIS A 95 -12.74 0.98 5.43
CA HIS A 95 -13.29 1.92 6.41
C HIS A 95 -12.26 2.31 7.49
N PRO A 96 -12.26 3.57 7.98
CA PRO A 96 -11.30 4.05 9.00
C PRO A 96 -11.21 3.16 10.25
N GLU A 97 -12.34 2.70 10.78
CA GLU A 97 -12.37 1.79 11.95
C GLU A 97 -11.67 0.45 11.66
N VAL A 98 -11.83 -0.07 10.44
CA VAL A 98 -11.17 -1.31 10.02
C VAL A 98 -9.67 -1.10 9.85
N GLN A 99 -9.24 0.08 9.38
CA GLN A 99 -7.82 0.43 9.35
C GLN A 99 -7.18 0.37 10.75
N LEU A 100 -7.90 0.81 11.79
CA LEU A 100 -7.43 0.73 13.18
C LEU A 100 -7.34 -0.71 13.69
N LEU A 101 -8.24 -1.61 13.28
CA LEU A 101 -8.18 -3.01 13.67
C LEU A 101 -6.91 -3.70 13.17
N PHE A 102 -6.41 -3.37 11.99
CA PHE A 102 -5.13 -3.88 11.51
C PHE A 102 -3.96 -3.54 12.44
N LEU A 103 -4.01 -2.42 13.12
CA LEU A 103 -2.97 -2.01 14.08
C LEU A 103 -3.13 -2.69 15.45
N THR A 104 -4.36 -2.90 15.90
CA THR A 104 -4.69 -3.28 17.28
C THR A 104 -4.96 -4.77 17.46
N GLN A 105 -5.47 -5.47 16.45
CA GLN A 105 -5.77 -6.89 16.53
C GLN A 105 -4.55 -7.76 16.20
N GLU A 106 -4.52 -8.99 16.77
CA GLU A 106 -3.54 -10.00 16.40
C GLU A 106 -4.13 -10.94 15.33
N TYR A 107 -3.33 -11.19 14.29
CA TYR A 107 -3.68 -12.08 13.17
C TYR A 107 -2.40 -12.61 12.50
N PRO A 108 -2.50 -13.73 11.74
CA PRO A 108 -1.35 -14.30 11.04
C PRO A 108 -0.73 -13.30 10.04
N GLU A 109 0.58 -13.36 9.87
CA GLU A 109 1.33 -12.52 8.91
C GLU A 109 1.07 -11.00 9.06
N LYS A 110 0.82 -10.55 10.30
CA LYS A 110 0.47 -9.14 10.63
C LYS A 110 1.44 -8.14 10.03
N GLU A 111 2.74 -8.40 10.10
CA GLU A 111 3.77 -7.49 9.60
C GLU A 111 3.66 -7.25 8.09
N ASN A 112 3.49 -8.30 7.31
CA ASN A 112 3.32 -8.23 5.86
C ASN A 112 2.04 -7.47 5.47
N THR A 113 0.96 -7.75 6.20
CA THR A 113 -0.34 -7.09 6.01
C THR A 113 -0.26 -5.61 6.36
N LEU A 114 0.42 -5.25 7.47
CA LEU A 114 0.66 -3.84 7.84
C LEU A 114 1.49 -3.10 6.81
N GLY A 115 2.52 -3.73 6.21
CA GLY A 115 3.26 -3.15 5.10
C GLY A 115 2.38 -2.90 3.88
N THR A 116 1.41 -3.77 3.63
CA THR A 116 0.42 -3.62 2.56
C THR A 116 -0.52 -2.45 2.86
N LEU A 117 -1.05 -2.38 4.07
CA LEU A 117 -1.93 -1.29 4.53
C LEU A 117 -1.20 0.06 4.51
N ALA A 118 0.06 0.13 4.94
CA ALA A 118 0.86 1.35 4.94
C ALA A 118 0.97 1.99 3.55
N ARG A 119 0.92 1.19 2.48
CA ARG A 119 0.93 1.65 1.10
C ARG A 119 -0.44 2.03 0.55
N ASN A 120 -1.52 1.72 1.26
CA ASN A 120 -2.88 2.02 0.80
C ASN A 120 -3.13 3.54 0.79
N GLU A 121 -3.50 4.08 -0.36
CA GLU A 121 -3.74 5.52 -0.55
C GLU A 121 -5.01 6.02 0.16
N SER A 122 -5.88 5.10 0.63
CA SER A 122 -7.09 5.42 1.41
C SER A 122 -6.84 5.52 2.91
N LEU A 123 -5.57 5.41 3.37
CA LEU A 123 -5.25 5.60 4.78
C LEU A 123 -5.62 6.99 5.26
N THR A 124 -6.35 7.03 6.38
CA THR A 124 -6.63 8.31 7.04
C THR A 124 -5.37 8.93 7.62
N PRO A 125 -5.30 10.29 7.74
CA PRO A 125 -4.17 10.96 8.37
C PRO A 125 -3.88 10.46 9.80
N GLU A 126 -4.91 10.12 10.54
CA GLU A 126 -4.80 9.57 11.89
C GLU A 126 -4.10 8.22 11.90
N VAL A 127 -4.52 7.29 11.04
CA VAL A 127 -3.89 5.97 10.92
C VAL A 127 -2.45 6.10 10.43
N GLN A 128 -2.16 7.02 9.51
CA GLN A 128 -0.78 7.31 9.09
C GLN A 128 0.09 7.76 10.26
N ARG A 129 -0.41 8.63 11.17
CA ARG A 129 0.33 9.05 12.38
C ARG A 129 0.57 7.88 13.33
N LEU A 130 -0.42 7.00 13.51
CA LEU A 130 -0.27 5.79 14.33
C LEU A 130 0.77 4.84 13.75
N PHE A 131 0.80 4.62 12.44
CA PHE A 131 1.85 3.87 11.78
C PHE A 131 3.23 4.44 12.10
N PHE A 132 3.37 5.76 12.00
CA PHE A 132 4.65 6.41 12.26
C PHE A 132 5.07 6.34 13.72
N THR A 133 4.17 6.46 14.68
CA THR A 133 4.48 6.45 16.12
C THR A 133 4.67 5.05 16.68
N ALA A 134 3.79 4.11 16.34
CA ALA A 134 3.77 2.78 16.92
C ALA A 134 4.70 1.79 16.21
N LEU A 135 4.74 1.79 14.88
CA LEU A 135 5.40 0.77 14.07
C LEU A 135 6.70 1.23 13.41
N TYR A 136 6.81 2.53 13.15
CA TYR A 136 7.99 3.10 12.49
C TYR A 136 9.29 2.82 13.26
N LYS A 137 9.20 2.74 14.59
CA LYS A 137 10.36 2.46 15.44
C LYS A 137 10.88 1.03 15.30
N MET A 138 10.08 0.08 14.83
CA MET A 138 10.35 -1.34 14.94
C MET A 138 10.46 -2.06 13.59
N ASN A 139 9.92 -1.48 12.49
CA ASN A 139 9.76 -2.21 11.24
C ASN A 139 10.18 -1.40 10.01
N TYR A 140 11.36 -1.74 9.47
CA TYR A 140 11.90 -1.16 8.23
C TYR A 140 10.94 -1.34 7.03
N PHE A 141 10.33 -2.52 6.90
CA PHE A 141 9.43 -2.85 5.80
C PHE A 141 8.19 -1.93 5.79
N VAL A 142 7.54 -1.75 6.95
CA VAL A 142 6.39 -0.85 7.09
C VAL A 142 6.77 0.61 6.80
N SER A 143 7.94 1.05 7.30
CA SER A 143 8.43 2.42 7.09
C SER A 143 8.67 2.74 5.62
N THR A 144 9.27 1.81 4.86
CA THR A 144 9.49 1.99 3.42
C THR A 144 8.18 2.01 2.64
N ARG A 145 7.21 1.17 3.02
CA ARG A 145 5.88 1.16 2.40
C ARG A 145 5.10 2.44 2.67
N LEU A 146 5.19 2.97 3.89
CA LEU A 146 4.57 4.25 4.25
C LEU A 146 5.23 5.41 3.48
N ALA A 147 6.56 5.43 3.33
CA ALA A 147 7.27 6.43 2.54
C ALA A 147 6.84 6.43 1.05
N MET A 148 6.45 5.26 0.52
CA MET A 148 5.93 5.11 -0.84
C MET A 148 4.45 5.49 -1.01
N ASN A 149 3.73 5.72 0.09
CA ASN A 149 2.30 6.01 0.03
C ASN A 149 2.05 7.39 -0.60
N ARG A 150 1.30 7.43 -1.71
CA ARG A 150 1.01 8.68 -2.44
C ARG A 150 0.11 9.65 -1.68
N SER A 151 -0.65 9.17 -0.71
CA SER A 151 -1.47 10.01 0.18
C SER A 151 -0.76 10.36 1.49
N LEU A 152 0.57 10.12 1.59
CA LEU A 152 1.34 10.41 2.79
C LEU A 152 1.27 11.91 3.14
N ILE A 153 0.78 12.20 4.35
CA ILE A 153 0.60 13.59 4.79
C ILE A 153 1.93 14.34 4.90
N PRO A 154 1.97 15.64 4.56
CA PRO A 154 3.19 16.46 4.55
C PRO A 154 3.97 16.43 5.87
N GLU A 155 3.26 16.45 6.99
CA GLU A 155 3.84 16.37 8.33
C GLU A 155 4.72 15.11 8.50
N LEU A 156 4.25 13.94 8.07
CA LEU A 156 5.01 12.69 8.17
C LEU A 156 6.17 12.64 7.20
N GLN A 157 6.04 13.27 6.02
CA GLN A 157 7.16 13.40 5.10
C GLN A 157 8.35 14.15 5.76
N LEU A 158 8.07 15.22 6.51
CA LEU A 158 9.09 15.95 7.30
C LEU A 158 9.68 15.10 8.42
N LEU A 159 8.84 14.32 9.12
CA LEU A 159 9.28 13.48 10.23
C LEU A 159 10.24 12.37 9.80
N PHE A 160 10.21 11.90 8.55
CA PHE A 160 11.20 10.96 8.01
C PHE A 160 12.64 11.51 8.08
N PHE A 161 12.84 12.81 7.98
CA PHE A 161 14.16 13.45 8.14
C PHE A 161 14.53 13.65 9.62
N THR A 162 13.61 14.10 10.46
CA THR A 162 13.91 14.54 11.82
C THR A 162 14.10 13.40 12.82
N LYS A 163 13.30 12.31 12.70
CA LYS A 163 13.31 11.21 13.68
C LYS A 163 14.26 10.05 13.36
N ASN A 164 14.94 10.09 12.23
CA ASN A 164 15.81 8.99 11.78
C ASN A 164 17.30 9.20 12.01
N LYS A 165 17.69 10.28 12.69
CA LYS A 165 19.12 10.62 12.85
C LYS A 165 19.98 9.49 13.44
N ASP A 166 19.37 8.60 14.22
CA ASP A 166 20.10 7.57 14.99
C ASP A 166 19.90 6.13 14.48
N ARG A 167 19.42 5.92 13.24
CA ARG A 167 19.06 4.59 12.74
C ARG A 167 19.71 4.26 11.41
N GLY A 168 20.36 3.09 11.35
CA GLY A 168 21.14 2.60 10.21
C GLY A 168 20.38 2.30 8.91
N PHE A 169 19.09 2.65 8.78
CA PHE A 169 18.32 2.53 7.52
C PHE A 169 17.65 3.84 7.07
N LYS A 170 18.13 4.97 7.58
CA LYS A 170 17.60 6.28 7.18
C LYS A 170 17.73 6.50 5.67
N GLY A 171 18.86 6.18 5.08
CA GLY A 171 19.13 6.34 3.66
C GLY A 171 18.13 5.59 2.80
N SER A 172 17.89 4.31 3.10
CA SER A 172 16.96 3.48 2.32
C SER A 172 15.52 3.96 2.40
N VAL A 173 15.01 4.38 3.59
CA VAL A 173 13.65 4.94 3.71
C VAL A 173 13.55 6.26 2.95
N LEU A 174 14.57 7.12 3.02
CA LEU A 174 14.60 8.37 2.28
C LEU A 174 14.68 8.15 0.77
N TRP A 175 15.35 7.10 0.31
CA TRP A 175 15.33 6.71 -1.10
C TRP A 175 13.90 6.42 -1.60
N PHE A 176 13.08 5.69 -0.81
CA PHE A 176 11.68 5.44 -1.15
C PHE A 176 10.85 6.72 -1.11
N LEU A 177 11.06 7.59 -0.12
CA LEU A 177 10.39 8.88 -0.02
C LEU A 177 10.75 9.79 -1.21
N ALA A 178 12.02 9.81 -1.65
CA ALA A 178 12.45 10.56 -2.83
C ALA A 178 11.71 10.13 -4.10
N GLY A 179 11.34 8.85 -4.21
CA GLY A 179 10.54 8.32 -5.32
C GLY A 179 9.03 8.57 -5.20
N ASN A 180 8.55 9.11 -4.08
CA ASN A 180 7.11 9.36 -3.88
C ASN A 180 6.64 10.56 -4.74
N PRO A 181 5.69 10.39 -5.68
CA PRO A 181 5.26 11.47 -6.56
C PRO A 181 4.54 12.62 -5.84
N SER A 182 4.06 12.38 -4.60
CA SER A 182 3.35 13.38 -3.78
C SER A 182 4.25 14.09 -2.79
N ILE A 183 5.59 13.96 -2.94
CA ILE A 183 6.54 14.63 -2.06
C ILE A 183 6.44 16.15 -2.17
N THR A 184 6.34 16.83 -1.03
CA THR A 184 6.18 18.29 -1.01
C THR A 184 7.47 19.03 -1.42
N PRO A 185 7.36 20.27 -1.95
CA PRO A 185 8.50 21.08 -2.32
C PRO A 185 9.48 21.33 -1.16
N GLU A 186 8.94 21.46 0.05
CA GLU A 186 9.73 21.65 1.27
C GLU A 186 10.59 20.41 1.54
N VAL A 187 9.98 19.23 1.52
CA VAL A 187 10.69 17.97 1.73
C VAL A 187 11.71 17.70 0.61
N GLN A 188 11.38 18.05 -0.63
CA GLN A 188 12.36 17.96 -1.74
C GLN A 188 13.64 18.75 -1.43
N ARG A 189 13.54 19.95 -0.83
CA ARG A 189 14.72 20.76 -0.44
C ARG A 189 15.57 20.08 0.62
N LEU A 190 14.95 19.38 1.59
CA LEU A 190 15.68 18.69 2.66
C LEU A 190 16.63 17.62 2.13
N PHE A 191 16.35 17.00 0.98
CA PHE A 191 17.26 16.06 0.35
C PHE A 191 18.63 16.67 -0.01
N THR A 192 18.70 17.96 -0.23
CA THR A 192 19.95 18.66 -0.52
C THR A 192 20.59 19.30 0.70
N THR A 193 19.81 19.71 1.71
CA THR A 193 20.31 20.45 2.87
C THR A 193 20.69 19.57 4.05
N GLU A 194 20.03 18.42 4.21
CA GLU A 194 20.31 17.50 5.32
C GLU A 194 21.42 16.52 4.95
N GLU A 195 22.19 16.10 5.98
CA GLU A 195 23.18 15.03 5.84
C GLU A 195 22.60 13.69 6.32
N TYR A 196 22.74 12.65 5.49
CA TYR A 196 22.28 11.30 5.75
C TYR A 196 23.02 10.27 4.89
N GLU A 197 22.99 9.02 5.31
CA GLU A 197 23.53 7.90 4.54
C GLU A 197 22.82 7.74 3.18
N GLU A 198 23.53 7.26 2.18
CA GLU A 198 23.00 7.04 0.81
C GLU A 198 22.36 8.30 0.18
N LYS A 199 22.89 9.50 0.51
CA LYS A 199 22.35 10.77 0.02
C LYS A 199 22.34 10.84 -1.51
N ASP A 200 23.40 10.40 -2.16
CA ASP A 200 23.50 10.43 -3.62
C ASP A 200 22.47 9.53 -4.30
N GLU A 201 22.16 8.39 -3.70
CA GLU A 201 21.12 7.47 -4.15
C GLU A 201 19.72 8.11 -4.07
N ALA A 202 19.43 8.75 -2.95
CA ALA A 202 18.15 9.44 -2.76
C ALA A 202 18.01 10.65 -3.69
N LEU A 203 19.08 11.42 -3.89
CA LEU A 203 19.10 12.54 -4.84
C LEU A 203 18.89 12.08 -6.28
N TRP A 204 19.52 10.98 -6.68
CA TRP A 204 19.27 10.38 -7.99
C TRP A 204 17.82 9.95 -8.15
N ARG A 205 17.24 9.28 -7.14
CA ARG A 205 15.85 8.86 -7.14
C ARG A 205 14.88 10.04 -7.19
N LEU A 206 15.22 11.16 -6.52
CA LEU A 206 14.43 12.39 -6.57
C LEU A 206 14.38 12.99 -7.99
N VAL A 207 15.47 12.93 -8.76
CA VAL A 207 15.49 13.41 -10.16
C VAL A 207 14.56 12.61 -11.06
N GLU A 208 14.42 11.30 -10.81
CA GLU A 208 13.51 10.43 -11.56
C GLU A 208 12.04 10.58 -11.14
N ASN A 209 11.78 11.27 -10.03
CA ASN A 209 10.43 11.45 -9.51
C ASN A 209 9.62 12.38 -10.44
N PRO A 210 8.44 11.95 -10.94
CA PRO A 210 7.58 12.79 -11.77
C PRO A 210 7.09 14.06 -11.06
N GLY A 211 7.05 14.07 -9.71
CA GLY A 211 6.73 15.23 -8.89
C GLY A 211 7.92 16.18 -8.63
N PHE A 212 9.08 15.94 -9.26
CA PHE A 212 10.27 16.74 -9.05
C PHE A 212 10.14 18.16 -9.62
N LEU A 213 10.21 19.18 -8.76
CA LEU A 213 10.03 20.58 -9.12
C LEU A 213 11.41 21.29 -9.15
N ARG A 214 12.04 21.32 -10.32
CA ARG A 214 13.36 21.95 -10.53
C ARG A 214 13.45 23.39 -10.05
N GLY A 215 12.38 24.16 -10.13
CA GLY A 215 12.30 25.56 -9.69
C GLY A 215 12.47 25.77 -8.18
N ASN A 216 12.33 24.72 -7.38
CA ASN A 216 12.46 24.79 -5.91
C ASN A 216 13.90 24.78 -5.41
N PHE A 217 14.90 24.67 -6.29
CA PHE A 217 16.29 24.48 -5.91
C PHE A 217 17.17 25.65 -6.33
N THR A 218 18.12 26.03 -5.46
CA THR A 218 19.18 26.99 -5.81
C THR A 218 20.08 26.44 -6.92
N LYS A 219 20.93 27.28 -7.46
CA LYS A 219 21.92 26.86 -8.48
C LYS A 219 22.88 25.81 -7.92
N GLU A 220 23.32 25.97 -6.69
CA GLU A 220 24.20 25.05 -5.97
C GLU A 220 23.55 23.69 -5.73
N GLN A 221 22.32 23.69 -5.24
CA GLN A 221 21.52 22.47 -5.03
C GLN A 221 21.30 21.70 -6.34
N ARG A 222 20.98 22.43 -7.43
CA ARG A 222 20.85 21.80 -8.76
C ARG A 222 22.16 21.18 -9.24
N LEU A 223 23.30 21.81 -8.93
CA LEU A 223 24.62 21.25 -9.26
C LEU A 223 24.90 19.96 -8.45
N GLN A 224 24.59 19.95 -7.16
CA GLN A 224 24.72 18.77 -6.29
C GLN A 224 23.90 17.60 -6.83
N ILE A 225 22.61 17.83 -7.10
CA ILE A 225 21.71 16.83 -7.69
C ILE A 225 22.25 16.29 -9.01
N LYS A 226 22.75 17.18 -9.89
CA LYS A 226 23.33 16.79 -11.18
C LYS A 226 24.58 15.92 -11.03
N ASN A 227 25.43 16.22 -10.03
CA ASN A 227 26.63 15.44 -9.77
C ASN A 227 26.31 14.05 -9.23
N ALA A 228 25.36 13.93 -8.30
CA ALA A 228 24.85 12.65 -7.81
C ALA A 228 24.30 11.78 -8.96
N ALA A 229 23.45 12.36 -9.82
CA ALA A 229 22.90 11.67 -10.99
C ALA A 229 23.98 11.20 -11.98
N ARG A 230 25.02 12.01 -12.22
CA ARG A 230 26.15 11.63 -13.10
C ARG A 230 27.01 10.53 -12.49
N GLY A 231 27.25 10.56 -11.20
CA GLY A 231 27.96 9.51 -10.48
C GLY A 231 27.28 8.15 -10.67
N ARG A 232 25.99 8.09 -10.46
CA ARG A 232 25.17 6.87 -10.68
C ARG A 232 25.16 6.39 -12.12
N MET A 233 25.01 7.28 -13.07
CA MET A 233 25.04 6.92 -14.50
C MET A 233 26.40 6.29 -14.87
N ARG A 234 27.51 6.82 -14.34
CA ARG A 234 28.84 6.23 -14.56
C ARG A 234 28.97 4.83 -13.96
N LEU A 235 28.49 4.64 -12.73
CA LEU A 235 28.48 3.33 -12.06
C LEU A 235 27.63 2.31 -12.84
N TYR A 236 26.47 2.70 -13.30
CA TYR A 236 25.61 1.85 -14.14
C TYR A 236 26.29 1.42 -15.44
N ILE A 237 26.93 2.36 -16.15
CA ILE A 237 27.66 2.05 -17.38
C ILE A 237 28.86 1.13 -17.10
N LEU A 238 29.57 1.33 -15.99
CA LEU A 238 30.68 0.47 -15.59
C LEU A 238 30.20 -0.94 -15.23
N SER A 239 29.12 -1.07 -14.47
CA SER A 239 28.55 -2.40 -14.13
C SER A 239 28.14 -3.16 -15.38
N LYS A 240 27.45 -2.52 -16.32
CA LYS A 240 27.06 -3.14 -17.59
C LYS A 240 28.26 -3.57 -18.44
N ARG A 241 29.33 -2.79 -18.47
CA ARG A 241 30.57 -3.20 -19.15
C ARG A 241 31.24 -4.40 -18.48
N LEU A 242 31.27 -4.45 -17.14
CA LEU A 242 31.82 -5.58 -16.41
C LEU A 242 30.99 -6.86 -16.62
N GLU A 243 29.65 -6.77 -16.63
CA GLU A 243 28.77 -7.89 -16.98
C GLU A 243 29.07 -8.44 -18.38
N GLN A 244 29.26 -7.56 -19.37
CA GLN A 244 29.61 -7.95 -20.74
C GLN A 244 31.00 -8.61 -20.81
N LEU A 245 31.97 -8.11 -20.07
CA LEU A 245 33.35 -8.67 -20.03
C LEU A 245 33.38 -10.02 -19.26
N ALA A 246 32.54 -10.20 -18.25
CA ALA A 246 32.44 -11.43 -17.48
C ALA A 246 31.71 -12.58 -18.23
N GLY A 247 31.17 -12.32 -19.42
CA GLY A 247 30.50 -13.33 -20.23
C GLY A 247 29.22 -13.89 -19.60
N VAL A 248 28.59 -13.13 -18.70
CA VAL A 248 27.30 -13.49 -18.12
C VAL A 248 26.23 -13.14 -19.16
N PRO A 249 25.42 -14.15 -19.62
CA PRO A 249 24.40 -13.94 -20.65
C PRO A 249 23.25 -13.03 -20.16
#